data_11522ab4724109fbfa5e2b7fecf60a41
#
_entry.id   11522ab4724109fbfa5e2b7fecf60a41
#
_cell.length_a   1.000
_cell.length_b   1.000
_cell.length_c   1.000
_cell.angle_alpha   90.00
_cell.angle_beta   90.00
_cell.angle_gamma   90.00
#
_symmetry.space_group_name_H-M   'P 1'
#
loop_
_entity.id
_entity.type
_entity.pdbx_description
1 polymer ?
#
loop_
_entity_poly.entity_id
_entity_poly.type
_entity_poly.pdbx_seq_one_letter_code
_entity_poly.pdbx_strand_id
1 'polypeptide(L)'
;LANQAFAPLDLRAALCYTVRMEQLCVIFGAGETYAPRKKFGASDLIIAADGGYKTACDVGVEPSVVIGDFDSGEMPQNTAAHIIKLDRDKNDTDMIAAVKLGLRRGYRTFVLYGGTGGRLDNTVANFATLAYLNAFDAHGYLVGKDSVATVITDEKFTLPKTARGTVSVFAYGGTASGVTLDGMSYKLQDAELSPDFPLGVSNATAKSNCSV
;
A
#
# COMPACT_ATOMS: atom_id res chain seq x y z
N LEU A 1 7.07 21.48 26.80
CA LEU A 1 7.32 20.63 25.62
C LEU A 1 6.18 20.88 24.65
N ALA A 2 6.43 21.71 23.64
CA ALA A 2 5.45 22.12 22.65
C ALA A 2 5.05 20.94 21.76
N ASN A 3 3.75 20.70 21.65
CA ASN A 3 3.13 19.79 20.71
C ASN A 3 3.41 20.32 19.27
N GLN A 4 4.52 19.93 18.67
CA GLN A 4 4.69 20.08 17.23
C GLN A 4 3.80 19.03 16.57
N ALA A 5 2.63 19.47 16.12
CA ALA A 5 1.83 18.71 15.18
C ALA A 5 2.68 18.53 13.90
N PHE A 6 3.21 17.35 13.71
CA PHE A 6 3.90 16.98 12.47
C PHE A 6 2.90 17.07 11.32
N ALA A 7 3.23 17.83 10.30
CA ALA A 7 2.44 17.83 9.08
C ALA A 7 2.37 16.39 8.54
N PRO A 8 1.21 15.94 8.05
CA PRO A 8 1.07 14.58 7.55
C PRO A 8 2.10 14.36 6.43
N LEU A 9 2.68 13.14 6.41
CA LEU A 9 3.63 12.70 5.39
C LEU A 9 3.10 13.10 4.01
N ASP A 10 3.83 13.91 3.26
CA ASP A 10 3.43 14.25 1.89
C ASP A 10 3.65 13.04 0.98
N LEU A 11 2.63 12.18 0.97
CA LEU A 11 2.58 10.96 0.17
C LEU A 11 2.70 11.19 -1.34
N ARG A 12 2.42 12.44 -1.81
CA ARG A 12 2.70 12.82 -3.19
C ARG A 12 4.18 12.72 -3.51
N ALA A 13 5.01 13.11 -2.57
CA ALA A 13 6.44 13.02 -2.72
C ALA A 13 6.93 11.56 -2.64
N ALA A 14 6.38 10.73 -1.74
CA ALA A 14 6.75 9.32 -1.61
C ALA A 14 6.40 8.53 -2.88
N LEU A 15 5.15 8.61 -3.34
CA LEU A 15 4.70 7.95 -4.57
C LEU A 15 5.29 8.57 -5.84
N CYS A 16 5.49 9.90 -5.92
CA CYS A 16 6.08 10.55 -7.09
C CYS A 16 7.58 10.27 -7.29
N TYR A 17 8.33 9.97 -6.25
CA TYR A 17 9.78 9.73 -6.37
C TYR A 17 10.14 8.28 -6.67
N THR A 18 9.36 7.34 -6.16
CA THR A 18 9.60 5.91 -6.40
C THR A 18 8.93 5.42 -7.69
N VAL A 19 7.81 6.07 -8.07
CA VAL A 19 7.00 5.68 -9.23
C VAL A 19 7.21 6.66 -10.38
N ARG A 20 8.43 6.72 -10.88
CA ARG A 20 8.73 7.46 -12.11
C ARG A 20 8.18 6.68 -13.30
N MET A 21 7.08 7.19 -13.90
CA MET A 21 6.58 6.84 -15.24
C MET A 21 6.18 5.38 -15.51
N GLU A 22 5.93 4.59 -14.47
CA GLU A 22 5.39 3.24 -14.63
C GLU A 22 3.86 3.25 -14.58
N GLN A 23 3.25 2.33 -15.30
CA GLN A 23 1.82 2.08 -15.24
C GLN A 23 1.45 1.53 -13.87
N LEU A 24 0.49 2.15 -13.21
CA LEU A 24 0.05 1.75 -11.87
C LEU A 24 -1.11 0.75 -11.95
N CYS A 25 -1.09 -0.24 -11.08
CA CYS A 25 -2.28 -0.98 -10.71
C CYS A 25 -2.80 -0.40 -9.38
N VAL A 26 -3.93 0.29 -9.44
CA VAL A 26 -4.57 0.91 -8.28
C VAL A 26 -5.74 0.04 -7.86
N ILE A 27 -5.77 -0.38 -6.60
CA ILE A 27 -6.79 -1.26 -6.09
C ILE A 27 -7.51 -0.56 -4.93
N PHE A 28 -8.84 -0.53 -5.00
CA PHE A 28 -9.70 -0.03 -3.94
C PHE A 28 -10.33 -1.20 -3.19
N GLY A 29 -10.10 -1.30 -1.90
CA GLY A 29 -10.80 -2.19 -0.97
C GLY A 29 -11.92 -1.47 -0.23
N ALA A 30 -12.68 -2.22 0.59
CA ALA A 30 -13.85 -1.74 1.30
C ALA A 30 -13.57 -0.99 2.62
N GLY A 31 -12.30 -0.84 3.02
CA GLY A 31 -11.93 -0.14 4.24
C GLY A 31 -12.01 1.38 4.14
N GLU A 32 -11.37 2.08 5.07
CA GLU A 32 -11.34 3.54 5.05
C GLU A 32 -10.67 4.06 3.77
N THR A 33 -11.35 4.97 3.07
CA THR A 33 -10.90 5.49 1.79
C THR A 33 -10.69 6.99 1.88
N TYR A 34 -9.68 7.45 1.19
CA TYR A 34 -9.30 8.86 1.09
C TYR A 34 -9.14 9.21 -0.38
N ALA A 35 -9.52 10.43 -0.73
CA ALA A 35 -9.34 10.91 -2.09
C ALA A 35 -7.86 10.81 -2.51
N PRO A 36 -7.56 10.11 -3.61
CA PRO A 36 -6.20 10.05 -4.11
C PRO A 36 -5.67 11.45 -4.38
N ARG A 37 -4.43 11.70 -3.94
CA ARG A 37 -3.80 13.02 -4.15
C ARG A 37 -3.32 13.23 -5.58
N LYS A 38 -3.32 12.21 -6.42
CA LYS A 38 -2.92 12.23 -7.83
C LYS A 38 -4.08 11.72 -8.68
N LYS A 39 -4.31 12.36 -9.83
CA LYS A 39 -5.20 11.79 -10.86
C LYS A 39 -4.47 10.62 -11.53
N PHE A 40 -5.21 9.56 -11.78
CA PHE A 40 -4.70 8.39 -12.50
C PHE A 40 -4.70 8.66 -14.00
N GLY A 41 -3.71 8.09 -14.70
CA GLY A 41 -3.57 8.21 -16.15
C GLY A 41 -4.37 7.14 -16.91
N ALA A 42 -4.51 7.31 -18.21
CA ALA A 42 -5.21 6.35 -19.05
C ALA A 42 -4.52 4.98 -19.14
N SER A 43 -3.23 4.91 -18.80
CA SER A 43 -2.45 3.67 -18.74
C SER A 43 -2.52 2.94 -17.41
N ASP A 44 -3.10 3.57 -16.38
CA ASP A 44 -3.25 2.98 -15.07
C ASP A 44 -4.45 2.01 -15.07
N LEU A 45 -4.28 0.88 -14.41
CA LEU A 45 -5.35 -0.09 -14.19
C LEU A 45 -6.00 0.19 -12.84
N ILE A 46 -7.29 0.51 -12.85
CA ILE A 46 -8.04 0.76 -11.62
C ILE A 46 -8.98 -0.42 -11.37
N ILE A 47 -8.77 -1.10 -10.26
CA ILE A 47 -9.56 -2.26 -9.84
C ILE A 47 -10.29 -1.94 -8.54
N ALA A 48 -11.56 -2.28 -8.45
CA ALA A 48 -12.29 -2.30 -7.20
C ALA A 48 -12.45 -3.76 -6.72
N ALA A 49 -12.03 -4.03 -5.49
CA ALA A 49 -12.17 -5.33 -4.84
C ALA A 49 -13.43 -5.32 -3.96
N ASP A 50 -14.44 -6.07 -4.35
CA ASP A 50 -15.75 -6.18 -3.70
C ASP A 50 -16.36 -4.80 -3.37
N GLY A 51 -16.63 -4.51 -2.08
CA GLY A 51 -17.13 -3.21 -1.61
C GLY A 51 -16.24 -2.01 -1.94
N GLY A 52 -15.03 -2.23 -2.44
CA GLY A 52 -14.13 -1.21 -2.95
C GLY A 52 -14.68 -0.40 -4.12
N TYR A 53 -15.71 -0.89 -4.82
CA TYR A 53 -16.38 -0.12 -5.85
C TYR A 53 -17.03 1.15 -5.29
N LYS A 54 -17.78 0.98 -4.19
CA LYS A 54 -18.40 2.13 -3.51
C LYS A 54 -17.33 3.12 -3.03
N THR A 55 -16.27 2.63 -2.39
CA THR A 55 -15.20 3.49 -1.86
C THR A 55 -14.47 4.25 -2.96
N ALA A 56 -14.24 3.65 -4.13
CA ALA A 56 -13.66 4.34 -5.29
C ALA A 56 -14.57 5.46 -5.81
N CYS A 57 -15.87 5.15 -5.98
CA CYS A 57 -16.86 6.13 -6.46
C CYS A 57 -17.04 7.31 -5.47
N ASP A 58 -17.06 7.04 -4.17
CA ASP A 58 -17.18 8.07 -3.11
C ASP A 58 -16.04 9.10 -3.16
N VAL A 59 -14.88 8.73 -3.70
CA VAL A 59 -13.73 9.65 -3.90
C VAL A 59 -13.55 10.12 -5.34
N GLY A 60 -14.55 9.88 -6.18
CA GLY A 60 -14.58 10.35 -7.57
C GLY A 60 -13.66 9.58 -8.52
N VAL A 61 -13.35 8.33 -8.21
CA VAL A 61 -12.55 7.42 -9.05
C VAL A 61 -13.46 6.36 -9.65
N GLU A 62 -13.41 6.20 -10.97
CA GLU A 62 -14.20 5.22 -11.69
C GLU A 62 -13.30 4.00 -11.99
N PRO A 63 -13.57 2.81 -11.39
CA PRO A 63 -12.81 1.61 -11.66
C PRO A 63 -13.04 1.10 -13.09
N SER A 64 -12.00 0.58 -13.72
CA SER A 64 -12.11 -0.13 -15.01
C SER A 64 -12.44 -1.62 -14.84
N VAL A 65 -12.19 -2.15 -13.65
CA VAL A 65 -12.52 -3.54 -13.29
C VAL A 65 -13.11 -3.57 -11.90
N VAL A 66 -14.14 -4.41 -11.70
CA VAL A 66 -14.66 -4.76 -10.38
C VAL A 66 -14.53 -6.27 -10.21
N ILE A 67 -13.91 -6.71 -9.11
CA ILE A 67 -13.65 -8.12 -8.84
C ILE A 67 -14.12 -8.46 -7.41
N GLY A 68 -14.90 -9.53 -7.25
CA GLY A 68 -15.39 -9.96 -5.94
C GLY A 68 -16.41 -11.09 -6.06
N ASP A 69 -16.81 -11.64 -4.92
CA ASP A 69 -17.92 -12.63 -4.86
C ASP A 69 -19.29 -11.96 -4.61
N PHE A 70 -19.27 -10.68 -4.26
CA PHE A 70 -20.45 -9.83 -4.02
C PHE A 70 -21.41 -10.40 -2.95
N ASP A 71 -20.87 -11.07 -1.93
CA ASP A 71 -21.63 -11.62 -0.83
C ASP A 71 -22.03 -10.56 0.22
N SER A 72 -21.21 -9.53 0.37
CA SER A 72 -21.38 -8.41 1.33
C SER A 72 -22.07 -7.19 0.73
N GLY A 73 -22.35 -7.16 -0.58
CA GLY A 73 -22.91 -6.01 -1.25
C GLY A 73 -23.57 -6.33 -2.59
N GLU A 74 -24.32 -5.37 -3.13
CA GLU A 74 -24.90 -5.51 -4.47
C GLU A 74 -23.82 -5.37 -5.54
N MET A 75 -23.88 -6.25 -6.54
CA MET A 75 -23.08 -6.12 -7.75
C MET A 75 -23.37 -4.75 -8.41
N PRO A 76 -22.35 -3.97 -8.77
CA PRO A 76 -22.56 -2.67 -9.40
C PRO A 76 -23.45 -2.79 -10.65
N GLN A 77 -24.49 -1.98 -10.68
CA GLN A 77 -25.36 -1.83 -11.85
C GLN A 77 -25.03 -0.51 -12.54
N ASN A 78 -25.21 -0.46 -13.85
CA ASN A 78 -24.93 0.77 -14.66
C ASN A 78 -23.48 1.27 -14.55
N THR A 79 -22.50 0.38 -14.54
CA THR A 79 -21.07 0.70 -14.62
C THR A 79 -20.48 0.31 -15.97
N ALA A 80 -19.51 1.07 -16.46
CA ALA A 80 -18.69 0.71 -17.61
C ALA A 80 -17.55 -0.28 -17.25
N ALA A 81 -17.37 -0.57 -15.96
CA ALA A 81 -16.32 -1.48 -15.48
C ALA A 81 -16.55 -2.93 -15.93
N HIS A 82 -15.48 -3.62 -16.23
CA HIS A 82 -15.53 -5.07 -16.45
C HIS A 82 -15.71 -5.80 -15.12
N ILE A 83 -16.81 -6.53 -14.96
CA ILE A 83 -17.11 -7.25 -13.72
C ILE A 83 -16.55 -8.68 -13.80
N ILE A 84 -15.75 -9.04 -12.80
CA ILE A 84 -15.19 -10.39 -12.62
C ILE A 84 -15.77 -10.97 -11.34
N LYS A 85 -16.70 -11.91 -11.51
CA LYS A 85 -17.30 -12.62 -10.37
C LYS A 85 -16.38 -13.76 -9.94
N LEU A 86 -16.07 -13.80 -8.66
CA LEU A 86 -15.27 -14.86 -8.03
C LEU A 86 -16.20 -15.89 -7.35
N ASP A 87 -15.71 -17.11 -7.21
CA ASP A 87 -16.38 -18.11 -6.39
C ASP A 87 -16.26 -17.74 -4.91
N ARG A 88 -17.30 -18.06 -4.11
CA ARG A 88 -17.28 -17.85 -2.66
C ARG A 88 -16.28 -18.75 -1.96
N ASP A 89 -16.17 -19.99 -2.40
CA ASP A 89 -15.26 -21.00 -1.83
C ASP A 89 -13.84 -20.88 -2.39
N LYS A 90 -13.30 -19.65 -2.44
CA LYS A 90 -11.93 -19.39 -2.87
C LYS A 90 -11.00 -19.22 -1.66
N ASN A 91 -9.73 -19.56 -1.83
CA ASN A 91 -8.69 -19.34 -0.82
C ASN A 91 -8.13 -17.90 -0.82
N ASP A 92 -8.46 -17.11 -1.83
CA ASP A 92 -7.97 -15.75 -2.01
C ASP A 92 -8.94 -14.73 -1.40
N THR A 93 -8.42 -13.70 -0.74
CA THR A 93 -9.20 -12.49 -0.49
C THR A 93 -9.43 -11.74 -1.80
N ASP A 94 -10.45 -10.88 -1.88
CA ASP A 94 -10.72 -10.08 -3.08
C ASP A 94 -9.54 -9.16 -3.42
N MET A 95 -8.84 -8.65 -2.40
CA MET A 95 -7.61 -7.86 -2.57
C MET A 95 -6.50 -8.69 -3.26
N ILE A 96 -6.24 -9.91 -2.80
CA ILE A 96 -5.26 -10.82 -3.45
C ILE A 96 -5.69 -11.19 -4.86
N ALA A 97 -6.98 -11.43 -5.10
CA ALA A 97 -7.48 -11.72 -6.44
C ALA A 97 -7.26 -10.55 -7.40
N ALA A 98 -7.51 -9.31 -6.92
CA ALA A 98 -7.23 -8.08 -7.67
C ALA A 98 -5.73 -7.91 -7.96
N VAL A 99 -4.86 -8.15 -6.97
CA VAL A 99 -3.39 -8.13 -7.14
C VAL A 99 -2.94 -9.16 -8.19
N LYS A 100 -3.41 -10.39 -8.09
CA LYS A 100 -3.11 -11.44 -9.08
C LYS A 100 -3.54 -11.06 -10.50
N LEU A 101 -4.68 -10.38 -10.63
CA LEU A 101 -5.13 -9.85 -11.92
C LEU A 101 -4.16 -8.80 -12.47
N GLY A 102 -3.73 -7.84 -11.65
CA GLY A 102 -2.76 -6.82 -12.02
C GLY A 102 -1.42 -7.43 -12.45
N LEU A 103 -0.89 -8.38 -11.67
CA LEU A 103 0.35 -9.11 -12.01
C LEU A 103 0.25 -9.83 -13.34
N ARG A 104 -0.86 -10.55 -13.60
CA ARG A 104 -1.11 -11.22 -14.89
C ARG A 104 -1.17 -10.25 -16.07
N ARG A 105 -1.60 -9.01 -15.84
CA ARG A 105 -1.62 -7.93 -16.85
C ARG A 105 -0.28 -7.21 -17.01
N GLY A 106 0.76 -7.65 -16.28
CA GLY A 106 2.12 -7.13 -16.41
C GLY A 106 2.44 -5.94 -15.51
N TYR A 107 1.53 -5.51 -14.64
CA TYR A 107 1.80 -4.43 -13.69
C TYR A 107 2.77 -4.90 -12.61
N ARG A 108 3.65 -3.99 -12.18
CA ARG A 108 4.66 -4.23 -11.14
C ARG A 108 4.63 -3.20 -10.01
N THR A 109 3.87 -2.13 -10.17
CA THR A 109 3.70 -1.12 -9.12
C THR A 109 2.22 -1.03 -8.75
N PHE A 110 1.94 -1.27 -7.48
CA PHE A 110 0.59 -1.39 -6.93
C PHE A 110 0.34 -0.34 -5.85
N VAL A 111 -0.83 0.28 -5.89
CA VAL A 111 -1.28 1.21 -4.85
C VAL A 111 -2.62 0.72 -4.31
N LEU A 112 -2.66 0.38 -3.03
CA LEU A 112 -3.81 -0.21 -2.36
C LEU A 112 -4.48 0.85 -1.49
N TYR A 113 -5.68 1.27 -1.85
CA TYR A 113 -6.56 2.13 -1.06
C TYR A 113 -7.65 1.31 -0.37
N GLY A 114 -8.18 1.80 0.74
CA GLY A 114 -9.24 1.09 1.47
C GLY A 114 -8.79 -0.27 2.03
N GLY A 115 -7.49 -0.44 2.23
CA GLY A 115 -6.91 -1.65 2.82
C GLY A 115 -6.62 -1.53 4.32
N THR A 116 -6.91 -0.37 4.92
CA THR A 116 -6.76 -0.09 6.35
C THR A 116 -8.09 0.42 6.92
N GLY A 117 -8.21 0.45 8.24
CA GLY A 117 -9.47 0.78 8.93
C GLY A 117 -10.50 -0.36 8.86
N GLY A 118 -11.52 -0.30 9.68
CA GLY A 118 -12.50 -1.37 9.77
C GLY A 118 -11.95 -2.65 10.41
N ARG A 119 -12.07 -3.77 9.77
CA ARG A 119 -11.65 -5.08 10.30
C ARG A 119 -10.12 -5.19 10.37
N LEU A 120 -9.61 -5.52 11.55
CA LEU A 120 -8.16 -5.66 11.78
C LEU A 120 -7.54 -6.83 10.98
N ASP A 121 -8.26 -7.96 10.87
CA ASP A 121 -7.81 -9.12 10.12
C ASP A 121 -7.58 -8.80 8.64
N ASN A 122 -8.43 -7.98 8.02
CA ASN A 122 -8.23 -7.50 6.65
C ASN A 122 -6.99 -6.60 6.54
N THR A 123 -6.73 -5.74 7.55
CA THR A 123 -5.53 -4.91 7.56
C THR A 123 -4.27 -5.80 7.62
N VAL A 124 -4.25 -6.83 8.49
CA VAL A 124 -3.13 -7.78 8.57
C VAL A 124 -2.95 -8.55 7.26
N ALA A 125 -4.06 -9.01 6.63
CA ALA A 125 -4.01 -9.69 5.34
C ALA A 125 -3.45 -8.77 4.23
N ASN A 126 -3.69 -7.45 4.29
CA ASN A 126 -3.14 -6.50 3.33
C ASN A 126 -1.63 -6.28 3.51
N PHE A 127 -1.07 -6.40 4.72
CA PHE A 127 0.38 -6.48 4.89
C PHE A 127 0.95 -7.76 4.26
N ALA A 128 0.29 -8.91 4.41
CA ALA A 128 0.68 -10.13 3.72
C ALA A 128 0.59 -9.97 2.19
N THR A 129 -0.38 -9.19 1.69
CA THR A 129 -0.48 -8.85 0.27
C THR A 129 0.71 -8.03 -0.23
N LEU A 130 1.26 -7.10 0.57
CA LEU A 130 2.49 -6.40 0.21
C LEU A 130 3.69 -7.34 0.11
N ALA A 131 3.83 -8.26 1.06
CA ALA A 131 4.88 -9.28 1.03
C ALA A 131 4.72 -10.22 -0.18
N TYR A 132 3.49 -10.59 -0.52
CA TYR A 132 3.19 -11.37 -1.72
C TYR A 132 3.63 -10.65 -3.00
N LEU A 133 3.35 -9.34 -3.14
CA LEU A 133 3.81 -8.54 -4.28
C LEU A 133 5.33 -8.54 -4.39
N ASN A 134 6.03 -8.33 -3.28
CA ASN A 134 7.48 -8.30 -3.25
C ASN A 134 8.09 -9.65 -3.68
N ALA A 135 7.48 -10.77 -3.33
CA ALA A 135 7.90 -12.10 -3.80
C ALA A 135 7.72 -12.32 -5.32
N PHE A 136 7.03 -11.42 -6.03
CA PHE A 136 6.86 -11.42 -7.48
C PHE A 136 7.58 -10.25 -8.17
N ASP A 137 8.62 -9.70 -7.56
CA ASP A 137 9.37 -8.54 -8.05
C ASP A 137 8.45 -7.36 -8.38
N ALA A 138 7.45 -7.13 -7.52
CA ALA A 138 6.49 -6.04 -7.63
C ALA A 138 6.43 -5.23 -6.33
N HIS A 139 6.28 -3.92 -6.47
CA HIS A 139 6.21 -3.02 -5.33
C HIS A 139 4.75 -2.67 -5.00
N GLY A 140 4.38 -2.83 -3.74
CA GLY A 140 3.06 -2.50 -3.21
C GLY A 140 3.12 -1.37 -2.20
N TYR A 141 2.17 -0.45 -2.29
CA TYR A 141 2.00 0.64 -1.33
C TYR A 141 0.59 0.59 -0.76
N LEU A 142 0.48 0.28 0.52
CA LEU A 142 -0.79 0.32 1.26
C LEU A 142 -0.99 1.72 1.82
N VAL A 143 -1.99 2.42 1.30
CA VAL A 143 -2.25 3.83 1.62
C VAL A 143 -3.37 3.94 2.64
N GLY A 144 -3.02 4.43 3.83
CA GLY A 144 -3.96 4.81 4.88
C GLY A 144 -4.17 6.33 4.93
N LYS A 145 -4.94 6.80 5.91
CA LYS A 145 -5.26 8.23 6.10
C LYS A 145 -4.02 9.10 6.25
N ASP A 146 -3.14 8.70 7.16
CA ASP A 146 -1.97 9.46 7.58
C ASP A 146 -0.70 8.60 7.48
N SER A 147 -0.75 7.50 6.73
CA SER A 147 0.37 6.57 6.63
C SER A 147 0.45 5.89 5.27
N VAL A 148 1.64 5.43 4.92
CA VAL A 148 1.87 4.48 3.84
C VAL A 148 2.73 3.35 4.37
N ALA A 149 2.39 2.13 4.03
CA ALA A 149 3.24 0.98 4.27
C ALA A 149 3.68 0.33 2.96
N THR A 150 4.88 -0.18 2.94
CA THR A 150 5.44 -1.00 1.86
C THR A 150 6.29 -2.12 2.45
N VAL A 151 6.55 -3.16 1.68
CA VAL A 151 7.50 -4.22 2.01
C VAL A 151 8.65 -4.16 1.02
N ILE A 152 9.87 -4.29 1.53
CA ILE A 152 11.12 -4.35 0.77
C ILE A 152 11.90 -5.59 1.20
N THR A 153 12.69 -6.18 0.30
CA THR A 153 13.56 -7.32 0.60
C THR A 153 14.89 -7.14 -0.12
N ASP A 154 15.98 -7.15 0.63
CA ASP A 154 17.35 -7.06 0.11
C ASP A 154 17.57 -5.87 -0.85
N GLU A 155 16.91 -4.76 -0.57
CA GLU A 155 17.00 -3.55 -1.37
C GLU A 155 17.11 -2.29 -0.52
N LYS A 156 17.56 -1.21 -1.14
CA LYS A 156 17.59 0.10 -0.50
C LYS A 156 16.35 0.91 -0.87
N PHE A 157 15.54 1.24 0.13
CA PHE A 157 14.42 2.16 -0.02
C PHE A 157 14.81 3.57 0.41
N THR A 158 14.72 4.53 -0.50
CA THR A 158 15.04 5.94 -0.21
C THR A 158 13.76 6.75 -0.09
N LEU A 159 13.56 7.37 1.06
CA LEU A 159 12.41 8.24 1.26
C LEU A 159 12.57 9.52 0.42
N PRO A 160 11.46 10.10 -0.07
CA PRO A 160 11.49 11.37 -0.76
C PRO A 160 12.13 12.48 0.09
N LYS A 161 12.87 13.39 -0.54
CA LYS A 161 13.51 14.52 0.15
C LYS A 161 12.56 15.43 0.93
N THR A 162 11.29 15.41 0.54
CA THR A 162 10.19 16.16 1.19
C THR A 162 9.50 15.37 2.29
N ALA A 163 9.81 14.08 2.46
CA ALA A 163 9.20 13.26 3.51
C ALA A 163 9.56 13.82 4.88
N ARG A 164 8.54 14.02 5.70
CA ARG A 164 8.65 14.44 7.10
C ARG A 164 7.66 13.61 7.91
N GLY A 165 8.08 13.19 9.07
CA GLY A 165 7.22 12.44 9.98
C GLY A 165 7.90 11.23 10.60
N THR A 166 7.07 10.36 11.15
CA THR A 166 7.51 9.10 11.76
C THR A 166 7.76 8.05 10.71
N VAL A 167 8.85 7.33 10.86
CA VAL A 167 9.19 6.15 10.06
C VAL A 167 9.33 4.98 11.02
N SER A 168 8.59 3.90 10.75
CA SER A 168 8.71 2.65 11.50
C SER A 168 9.14 1.53 10.58
N VAL A 169 10.12 0.75 11.02
CA VAL A 169 10.65 -0.39 10.28
C VAL A 169 10.44 -1.65 11.13
N PHE A 170 9.85 -2.66 10.53
CA PHE A 170 9.56 -3.93 11.17
C PHE A 170 10.16 -5.05 10.35
N ALA A 171 10.71 -6.07 11.02
CA ALA A 171 10.94 -7.34 10.37
C ALA A 171 9.59 -8.04 10.12
N TYR A 172 9.33 -8.47 8.90
CA TYR A 172 8.08 -9.12 8.50
C TYR A 172 8.34 -10.52 7.96
N GLY A 173 7.65 -11.52 8.52
CA GLY A 173 7.79 -12.92 8.08
C GLY A 173 9.04 -13.64 8.58
N GLY A 174 10.01 -12.95 9.14
CA GLY A 174 11.25 -13.50 9.67
C GLY A 174 12.19 -12.42 10.16
N THR A 175 13.34 -12.82 10.70
CA THR A 175 14.42 -11.89 11.08
C THR A 175 15.01 -11.20 9.86
N ALA A 176 15.17 -9.87 9.92
CA ALA A 176 15.88 -9.08 8.91
C ALA A 176 17.28 -8.73 9.42
N SER A 177 18.30 -9.17 8.70
CA SER A 177 19.71 -8.88 9.00
C SER A 177 20.28 -7.79 8.08
N GLY A 178 21.33 -7.10 8.52
CA GLY A 178 21.99 -6.07 7.72
C GLY A 178 21.20 -4.77 7.60
N VAL A 179 20.22 -4.53 8.47
CA VAL A 179 19.35 -3.35 8.38
C VAL A 179 20.11 -2.10 8.76
N THR A 180 20.12 -1.15 7.83
CA THR A 180 20.76 0.15 8.03
C THR A 180 19.74 1.27 7.84
N LEU A 181 19.58 2.14 8.86
CA LEU A 181 18.73 3.32 8.81
C LEU A 181 19.62 4.56 8.73
N ASP A 182 19.60 5.27 7.61
CA ASP A 182 20.39 6.49 7.42
C ASP A 182 19.50 7.73 7.30
N GLY A 183 20.02 8.88 7.75
CA GLY A 183 19.31 10.16 7.72
C GLY A 183 18.16 10.29 8.71
N MET A 184 17.98 9.34 9.60
CA MET A 184 16.94 9.32 10.63
C MET A 184 17.48 9.74 12.01
N SER A 185 16.57 10.05 12.94
CA SER A 185 16.95 10.47 14.30
C SER A 185 17.64 9.35 15.07
N TYR A 186 17.15 8.13 14.94
CA TYR A 186 17.76 6.94 15.50
C TYR A 186 18.38 6.12 14.37
N LYS A 187 19.68 6.02 14.38
CA LYS A 187 20.44 5.28 13.37
C LYS A 187 20.52 3.81 13.75
N LEU A 188 20.43 2.97 12.76
CA LEU A 188 20.87 1.58 12.83
C LEU A 188 21.93 1.38 11.76
N GLN A 189 22.89 0.52 12.04
CA GLN A 189 23.92 0.13 11.08
C GLN A 189 24.16 -1.36 11.20
N ASP A 190 23.95 -2.06 10.10
CA ASP A 190 24.13 -3.51 10.01
C ASP A 190 23.43 -4.25 11.15
N ALA A 191 22.22 -3.83 11.49
CA ALA A 191 21.47 -4.31 12.62
C ALA A 191 20.60 -5.52 12.26
N GLU A 192 20.29 -6.32 13.26
CA GLU A 192 19.28 -7.37 13.16
C GLU A 192 17.97 -6.88 13.76
N LEU A 193 16.87 -7.00 13.00
CA LEU A 193 15.52 -6.78 13.47
C LEU A 193 14.80 -8.12 13.60
N SER A 194 14.21 -8.36 14.76
CA SER A 194 13.39 -9.53 15.03
C SER A 194 11.89 -9.20 14.92
N PRO A 195 11.05 -10.13 14.42
CA PRO A 195 9.61 -9.88 14.31
C PRO A 195 8.91 -9.82 15.67
N ASP A 196 9.51 -10.33 16.73
CA ASP A 196 8.97 -10.34 18.10
C ASP A 196 9.46 -9.15 18.96
N PHE A 197 10.37 -8.32 18.44
CA PHE A 197 10.86 -7.14 19.14
C PHE A 197 10.84 -5.88 18.26
N PRO A 198 9.99 -4.88 18.57
CA PRO A 198 9.73 -3.72 17.70
C PRO A 198 10.81 -2.62 17.81
N LEU A 199 12.08 -2.96 17.57
CA LEU A 199 13.24 -2.05 17.70
C LEU A 199 13.13 -0.84 16.77
N GLY A 200 12.63 -1.01 15.53
CA GLY A 200 12.60 0.02 14.50
C GLY A 200 11.39 0.96 14.54
N VAL A 201 10.61 0.95 15.62
CA VAL A 201 9.36 1.72 15.72
C VAL A 201 9.61 3.17 16.12
N SER A 202 8.80 4.08 15.59
CA SER A 202 8.75 5.50 15.98
C SER A 202 10.06 6.26 15.75
N ASN A 203 10.80 5.91 14.73
CA ASN A 203 11.91 6.73 14.26
C ASN A 203 11.36 7.98 13.54
N ALA A 204 12.18 8.94 13.23
CA ALA A 204 11.78 10.17 12.56
C ALA A 204 12.79 10.56 11.49
N THR A 205 12.30 11.18 10.41
CA THR A 205 13.16 11.78 9.39
C THR A 205 13.92 12.96 10.00
N ALA A 206 15.26 12.92 9.97
CA ALA A 206 16.13 13.98 10.51
C ALA A 206 16.78 14.82 9.41
N LYS A 207 16.95 14.26 8.21
CA LYS A 207 17.60 14.89 7.05
C LYS A 207 16.75 14.76 5.80
N SER A 208 17.14 15.43 4.74
CA SER A 208 16.47 15.37 3.43
C SER A 208 16.72 14.06 2.64
N ASN A 209 17.65 13.23 3.06
CA ASN A 209 17.98 11.97 2.42
C ASN A 209 17.91 10.87 3.49
N CYS A 210 16.73 10.28 3.68
CA CYS A 210 16.54 9.15 4.58
C CYS A 210 16.42 7.87 3.76
N SER A 211 17.01 6.77 4.26
CA SER A 211 16.89 5.46 3.62
C SER A 211 16.85 4.32 4.65
N VAL A 212 16.28 3.23 4.22
CA VAL A 212 16.26 1.93 4.85
C VAL A 212 17.00 0.97 3.93
#